data_f6df6a1c7be880de4bc0b37e0827b046
#
_entry.id   f6df6a1c7be880de4bc0b37e0827b046
#
_cell.length_a   1.000
_cell.length_b   1.000
_cell.length_c   1.000
_cell.angle_alpha   90.00
_cell.angle_beta   90.00
_cell.angle_gamma   90.00
#
_symmetry.space_group_name_H-M   'P 1'
#
loop_
_entity.id
_entity.type
_entity.pdbx_description
1 polymer ?
#
loop_
_entity_poly.entity_id
_entity_poly.type
_entity_poly.pdbx_seq_one_letter_code
_entity_poly.pdbx_strand_id
1 'polypeptide(L)'
;MANIHIPPGWRIRESEATPESAYLDRRQFVARMGGGAVLAAASLACRPGGAAEAQQRGPLDNIPDTPTADLYPAAVHDPRFTPGDRHKEVSPEEIVATYNNFYEFGTDKDGVWRNVGPFEARPWQLEVTGLVENPGVYDLVELERAFPLEERIYRHRCVERWSVVVPWIGFPLAKLLERVQPLNSARYVAFVTFNRPEQAYGMKSMTWWPWPYHEGLRMDEAMNELAFVVTGMYGHPLQKQNGAPVRIHLPWKYGYKSPKSIVGIEITDRQPATFWNTSTPAEYGFYSNVDPDLPHPRWSQAQEEIVGTGQRVPTLPFNGYGEWVGELYGGRVTPVGDVPHAR
;
A
#
# COMPACT_ATOMS: atom_id res chain seq x y z
N MET A 1 29.08 -44.99 -30.45
CA MET A 1 28.00 -44.53 -29.54
C MET A 1 27.88 -43.05 -29.75
N ALA A 2 26.74 -42.58 -30.25
CA ALA A 2 26.49 -41.16 -30.47
C ALA A 2 26.15 -40.50 -29.12
N ASN A 3 26.95 -39.50 -28.71
CA ASN A 3 26.65 -38.67 -27.56
C ASN A 3 25.46 -37.75 -27.88
N ILE A 4 24.28 -38.11 -27.40
CA ILE A 4 23.10 -37.25 -27.49
C ILE A 4 23.20 -36.21 -26.38
N HIS A 5 23.47 -34.96 -26.75
CA HIS A 5 23.45 -33.83 -25.82
C HIS A 5 22.04 -33.25 -25.82
N ILE A 6 21.28 -33.47 -24.74
CA ILE A 6 19.98 -32.87 -24.53
C ILE A 6 20.21 -31.53 -23.81
N PRO A 7 19.96 -30.38 -24.46
CA PRO A 7 20.09 -29.10 -23.78
C PRO A 7 19.07 -28.97 -22.63
N PRO A 8 19.43 -28.31 -21.50
CA PRO A 8 18.53 -28.12 -20.39
C PRO A 8 17.28 -27.35 -20.84
N GLY A 9 16.07 -27.70 -20.31
CA GLY A 9 14.78 -27.15 -20.72
C GLY A 9 14.60 -25.64 -20.49
N TRP A 10 15.55 -24.99 -19.81
CA TRP A 10 15.58 -23.53 -19.60
C TRP A 10 16.38 -22.78 -20.69
N ARG A 11 17.01 -23.46 -21.62
CA ARG A 11 17.80 -22.84 -22.68
C ARG A 11 16.89 -22.32 -23.78
N ILE A 12 16.72 -20.99 -23.81
CA ILE A 12 16.02 -20.27 -24.89
C ILE A 12 16.89 -20.35 -26.16
N ARG A 13 16.29 -20.59 -27.34
CA ARG A 13 17.00 -20.57 -28.62
C ARG A 13 17.49 -19.13 -28.86
N GLU A 14 18.69 -19.03 -29.44
CA GLU A 14 19.33 -17.73 -29.74
C GLU A 14 18.46 -16.84 -30.66
N SER A 15 17.61 -17.47 -31.50
CA SER A 15 16.62 -16.79 -32.35
C SER A 15 15.40 -16.24 -31.58
N GLU A 16 15.20 -16.65 -30.33
CA GLU A 16 14.11 -16.19 -29.43
C GLU A 16 14.63 -15.19 -28.38
N ALA A 17 15.96 -15.01 -28.29
CA ALA A 17 16.57 -14.00 -27.42
C ALA A 17 16.47 -12.63 -28.08
N THR A 18 16.05 -11.62 -27.32
CA THR A 18 16.02 -10.23 -27.80
C THR A 18 17.43 -9.79 -28.16
N PRO A 19 17.72 -9.35 -29.40
CA PRO A 19 19.05 -8.92 -29.80
C PRO A 19 19.58 -7.80 -28.89
N GLU A 20 20.87 -7.81 -28.59
CA GLU A 20 21.55 -6.80 -27.78
C GLU A 20 21.33 -5.38 -28.33
N SER A 21 21.25 -5.24 -29.66
CA SER A 21 20.92 -3.98 -30.34
C SER A 21 19.55 -3.42 -29.95
N ALA A 22 18.54 -4.27 -29.75
CA ALA A 22 17.20 -3.84 -29.31
C ALA A 22 17.20 -3.38 -27.84
N TYR A 23 18.11 -3.88 -27.01
CA TYR A 23 18.29 -3.44 -25.64
C TYR A 23 19.03 -2.11 -25.54
N LEU A 24 19.97 -1.87 -26.42
CA LEU A 24 20.73 -0.61 -26.49
C LEU A 24 19.89 0.54 -27.09
N ASP A 25 19.01 0.23 -28.05
CA ASP A 25 18.10 1.23 -28.63
C ASP A 25 17.08 1.81 -27.65
N ARG A 26 16.73 1.08 -26.58
CA ARG A 26 15.88 1.65 -25.50
C ARG A 26 16.53 2.85 -24.81
N ARG A 27 17.84 2.82 -24.58
CA ARG A 27 18.57 3.96 -23.99
C ARG A 27 18.61 5.16 -24.96
N GLN A 28 18.75 4.90 -26.24
CA GLN A 28 18.73 5.95 -27.26
C GLN A 28 17.32 6.48 -27.51
N PHE A 29 16.29 5.65 -27.41
CA PHE A 29 14.89 6.07 -27.50
C PHE A 29 14.52 7.01 -26.37
N VAL A 30 14.87 6.70 -25.13
CA VAL A 30 14.66 7.58 -23.96
C VAL A 30 15.44 8.89 -24.07
N ALA A 31 16.68 8.84 -24.58
CA ALA A 31 17.48 10.05 -24.80
C ALA A 31 16.93 10.95 -25.94
N ARG A 32 16.27 10.37 -26.94
CA ARG A 32 15.65 11.13 -28.06
C ARG A 32 14.29 11.72 -27.69
N MET A 33 13.56 11.12 -26.75
CA MET A 33 12.31 11.68 -26.21
C MET A 33 12.56 12.87 -25.27
N GLY A 34 13.74 12.98 -24.65
CA GLY A 34 14.14 14.14 -23.83
C GLY A 34 14.67 15.34 -24.63
N GLY A 35 14.97 15.18 -25.93
CA GLY A 35 15.56 16.23 -26.77
C GLY A 35 14.59 16.96 -27.76
N GLY A 36 13.32 16.61 -27.77
CA GLY A 36 12.34 17.06 -28.77
C GLY A 36 11.47 18.26 -28.39
N ALA A 37 11.73 18.94 -27.28
CA ALA A 37 10.86 20.02 -26.79
C ALA A 37 11.42 21.43 -26.93
N VAL A 38 12.28 21.70 -27.90
CA VAL A 38 12.67 23.08 -28.25
C VAL A 38 12.68 23.20 -29.77
N LEU A 39 11.55 23.53 -30.39
CA LEU A 39 11.37 24.27 -31.68
C LEU A 39 9.93 24.07 -32.20
N ALA A 40 8.95 24.71 -31.58
CA ALA A 40 7.67 25.07 -32.21
C ALA A 40 6.96 26.16 -31.40
N ALA A 41 7.61 27.31 -31.27
CA ALA A 41 6.97 28.52 -30.80
C ALA A 41 7.04 29.58 -31.91
N ALA A 42 6.20 29.44 -32.93
CA ALA A 42 5.79 30.55 -33.77
C ALA A 42 4.60 30.13 -34.65
N SER A 43 3.53 30.91 -34.55
CA SER A 43 2.28 30.87 -35.30
C SER A 43 1.18 30.00 -34.76
N LEU A 44 0.28 30.65 -34.00
CA LEU A 44 -1.17 30.67 -34.28
C LEU A 44 -1.88 31.62 -33.30
N ALA A 45 -2.06 32.84 -33.76
CA ALA A 45 -3.02 33.75 -33.15
C ALA A 45 -4.45 33.33 -33.53
N CYS A 46 -5.39 33.56 -32.59
CA CYS A 46 -6.84 33.56 -32.75
C CYS A 46 -7.55 32.20 -32.85
N ARG A 47 -8.00 31.69 -31.67
CA ARG A 47 -9.33 31.11 -31.54
C ARG A 47 -9.90 31.42 -30.14
N PRO A 48 -11.05 32.10 -30.03
CA PRO A 48 -11.76 32.22 -28.77
C PRO A 48 -12.64 30.98 -28.58
N GLY A 49 -12.29 30.15 -27.64
CA GLY A 49 -13.07 28.97 -27.25
C GLY A 49 -12.42 28.40 -26.03
N GLY A 50 -12.92 28.79 -24.84
CA GLY A 50 -12.38 28.34 -23.56
C GLY A 50 -12.51 26.82 -23.39
N ALA A 51 -11.44 26.09 -23.68
CA ALA A 51 -11.14 24.88 -22.99
C ALA A 51 -10.52 25.33 -21.67
N ALA A 52 -11.20 25.09 -20.54
CA ALA A 52 -10.58 25.20 -19.23
C ALA A 52 -9.33 24.33 -19.28
N GLU A 53 -8.15 24.92 -19.24
CA GLU A 53 -6.90 24.20 -18.97
C GLU A 53 -7.12 23.47 -17.67
N ALA A 54 -7.19 22.14 -17.72
CA ALA A 54 -7.20 21.30 -16.54
C ALA A 54 -5.87 21.61 -15.84
N GLN A 55 -5.92 22.46 -14.84
CA GLN A 55 -4.79 22.86 -14.02
C GLN A 55 -4.17 21.56 -13.49
N GLN A 56 -2.93 21.28 -13.88
CA GLN A 56 -2.24 20.07 -13.50
C GLN A 56 -2.10 20.09 -11.96
N ARG A 57 -2.93 19.30 -11.28
CA ARG A 57 -2.94 19.22 -9.81
C ARG A 57 -1.57 18.73 -9.35
N GLY A 58 -1.04 19.34 -8.31
CA GLY A 58 0.17 18.90 -7.64
C GLY A 58 -0.09 17.62 -6.80
N PRO A 59 0.95 16.96 -6.31
CA PRO A 59 0.79 15.76 -5.49
C PRO A 59 -0.01 16.02 -4.20
N LEU A 60 0.06 17.21 -3.64
CA LEU A 60 -0.67 17.60 -2.43
C LEU A 60 -2.14 17.96 -2.70
N ASP A 61 -2.53 18.21 -3.94
CA ASP A 61 -3.89 18.64 -4.31
C ASP A 61 -4.86 17.45 -4.54
N ASN A 62 -4.37 16.22 -4.43
CA ASN A 62 -5.17 15.01 -4.65
C ASN A 62 -6.00 14.59 -3.42
N ILE A 63 -6.42 15.54 -2.61
CA ILE A 63 -7.31 15.32 -1.47
C ILE A 63 -8.75 15.35 -1.98
N PRO A 64 -9.55 14.28 -1.78
CA PRO A 64 -10.97 14.30 -2.16
C PRO A 64 -11.77 15.20 -1.21
N ASP A 65 -12.73 15.93 -1.77
CA ASP A 65 -13.72 16.61 -0.95
C ASP A 65 -14.45 15.60 -0.05
N THR A 66 -14.65 15.96 1.22
CA THR A 66 -15.33 15.09 2.18
C THR A 66 -16.31 15.86 3.07
N PRO A 67 -17.50 15.28 3.35
CA PRO A 67 -18.46 15.85 4.31
C PRO A 67 -17.95 15.87 5.76
N THR A 68 -16.81 15.22 6.03
CA THR A 68 -16.16 15.11 7.34
C THR A 68 -14.89 15.95 7.45
N ALA A 69 -14.71 16.96 6.58
CA ALA A 69 -13.55 17.85 6.63
C ALA A 69 -13.38 18.56 7.98
N ASP A 70 -14.49 18.78 8.70
CA ASP A 70 -14.54 19.35 10.04
C ASP A 70 -13.90 18.48 11.14
N LEU A 71 -13.65 17.20 10.86
CA LEU A 71 -12.96 16.26 11.77
C LEU A 71 -11.44 16.36 11.70
N TYR A 72 -10.89 17.15 10.78
CA TYR A 72 -9.46 17.30 10.56
C TYR A 72 -8.98 18.73 10.85
N PRO A 73 -7.80 18.88 11.50
CA PRO A 73 -6.98 17.83 12.09
C PRO A 73 -7.68 17.12 13.27
N ALA A 74 -7.26 15.88 13.56
CA ALA A 74 -7.78 15.15 14.71
C ALA A 74 -7.49 15.90 16.02
N ALA A 75 -8.49 15.95 16.92
CA ALA A 75 -8.36 16.62 18.21
C ALA A 75 -7.47 15.87 19.22
N VAL A 76 -7.26 14.56 19.00
CA VAL A 76 -6.51 13.69 19.89
C VAL A 76 -5.21 13.26 19.21
N HIS A 77 -4.10 13.44 19.91
CA HIS A 77 -2.80 12.90 19.56
C HIS A 77 -2.35 11.94 20.68
N ASP A 78 -2.13 10.67 20.35
CA ASP A 78 -1.69 9.69 21.35
C ASP A 78 -0.16 9.57 21.33
N PRO A 79 0.52 10.10 22.36
CA PRO A 79 1.98 10.09 22.42
C PRO A 79 2.62 8.71 22.54
N ARG A 80 1.83 7.67 22.93
CA ARG A 80 2.31 6.29 23.01
C ARG A 80 2.71 5.75 21.63
N PHE A 81 2.09 6.27 20.58
CA PHE A 81 2.32 5.85 19.21
C PHE A 81 3.27 6.77 18.44
N THR A 82 4.16 7.43 19.14
CA THR A 82 5.25 8.18 18.53
C THR A 82 6.45 7.25 18.37
N PRO A 83 7.12 7.21 17.20
CA PRO A 83 8.32 6.39 17.01
C PRO A 83 9.39 6.72 18.05
N GLY A 84 10.02 5.67 18.62
CA GLY A 84 11.12 5.81 19.57
C GLY A 84 12.36 6.48 18.97
N ASP A 85 13.49 6.46 19.70
CA ASP A 85 14.71 7.27 19.42
C ASP A 85 15.34 7.14 18.03
N ARG A 86 15.02 6.10 17.28
CA ARG A 86 15.45 5.94 15.88
C ARG A 86 14.33 6.34 14.94
N HIS A 87 14.57 7.34 14.09
CA HIS A 87 13.60 7.88 13.11
C HIS A 87 12.41 8.59 13.76
N LYS A 88 12.70 9.58 14.60
CA LYS A 88 11.71 10.44 15.24
C LYS A 88 11.10 11.48 14.29
N GLU A 89 11.80 11.79 13.22
CA GLU A 89 11.37 12.85 12.32
C GLU A 89 10.26 12.34 11.38
N VAL A 90 9.14 13.03 11.42
CA VAL A 90 8.06 12.86 10.46
C VAL A 90 8.60 13.18 9.07
N SER A 91 8.37 12.27 8.12
CA SER A 91 8.76 12.49 6.72
C SER A 91 8.01 13.69 6.16
N PRO A 92 8.64 14.53 5.32
CA PRO A 92 7.93 15.61 4.65
C PRO A 92 6.73 15.06 3.86
N GLU A 93 5.59 15.74 3.94
CA GLU A 93 4.36 15.31 3.30
C GLU A 93 4.53 15.12 1.79
N GLU A 94 5.23 16.03 1.12
CA GLU A 94 5.50 15.96 -0.31
C GLU A 94 6.22 14.65 -0.71
N ILE A 95 7.14 14.18 0.13
CA ILE A 95 7.84 12.90 -0.07
C ILE A 95 6.84 11.73 -0.01
N VAL A 96 5.96 11.71 0.99
CA VAL A 96 4.96 10.66 1.16
C VAL A 96 3.88 10.72 0.08
N ALA A 97 3.54 11.91 -0.39
CA ALA A 97 2.57 12.12 -1.46
C ALA A 97 3.11 11.74 -2.85
N THR A 98 4.43 11.83 -3.06
CA THR A 98 5.05 11.57 -4.37
C THR A 98 5.69 10.19 -4.49
N TYR A 99 5.98 9.51 -3.39
CA TYR A 99 6.69 8.22 -3.42
C TYR A 99 5.88 7.14 -2.68
N ASN A 100 5.22 6.27 -3.44
CA ASN A 100 4.46 5.15 -2.87
C ASN A 100 4.20 4.04 -3.89
N ASN A 101 3.87 2.85 -3.39
CA ASN A 101 3.39 1.73 -4.17
C ASN A 101 1.86 1.68 -4.11
N PHE A 102 1.18 1.95 -5.22
CA PHE A 102 -0.25 1.75 -5.37
C PHE A 102 -0.52 1.18 -6.75
N TYR A 103 -0.35 -0.13 -6.85
CA TYR A 103 -0.28 -0.86 -8.12
C TYR A 103 -1.56 -0.75 -8.94
N GLU A 104 -2.69 -0.52 -8.30
CA GLU A 104 -3.97 -0.22 -8.97
C GLU A 104 -3.85 0.98 -9.92
N PHE A 105 -2.96 1.94 -9.61
CA PHE A 105 -2.71 3.11 -10.46
C PHE A 105 -1.41 3.07 -11.24
N GLY A 106 -0.54 2.08 -10.99
CA GLY A 106 0.71 1.88 -11.72
C GLY A 106 1.86 1.38 -10.87
N THR A 107 2.97 1.03 -11.52
CA THR A 107 4.18 0.47 -10.91
C THR A 107 5.29 1.47 -10.67
N ASP A 108 5.16 2.68 -11.21
CA ASP A 108 6.13 3.76 -11.02
C ASP A 108 5.83 4.50 -9.70
N LYS A 109 6.67 4.27 -8.68
CA LYS A 109 6.50 4.83 -7.33
C LYS A 109 6.44 6.35 -7.32
N ASP A 110 7.22 6.99 -8.19
CA ASP A 110 7.30 8.46 -8.30
C ASP A 110 6.15 9.04 -9.16
N GLY A 111 5.39 8.17 -9.82
CA GLY A 111 4.37 8.54 -10.81
C GLY A 111 2.93 8.27 -10.40
N VAL A 112 2.68 7.44 -9.38
CA VAL A 112 1.32 7.04 -8.96
C VAL A 112 0.38 8.24 -8.77
N TRP A 113 0.85 9.31 -8.12
CA TRP A 113 0.04 10.49 -7.82
C TRP A 113 -0.48 11.21 -9.07
N ARG A 114 0.14 11.02 -10.24
CA ARG A 114 -0.31 11.58 -11.53
C ARG A 114 -1.48 10.82 -12.13
N ASN A 115 -1.66 9.55 -11.72
CA ASN A 115 -2.62 8.62 -12.31
C ASN A 115 -3.93 8.52 -11.51
N VAL A 116 -4.01 9.11 -10.31
CA VAL A 116 -5.18 8.99 -9.42
C VAL A 116 -6.30 9.98 -9.74
N GLY A 117 -6.10 10.89 -10.69
CA GLY A 117 -7.08 11.94 -11.04
C GLY A 117 -8.51 11.39 -11.25
N PRO A 118 -8.71 10.36 -12.10
CA PRO A 118 -10.03 9.79 -12.38
C PRO A 118 -10.69 9.06 -11.21
N PHE A 119 -9.94 8.73 -10.16
CA PHE A 119 -10.46 7.94 -9.05
C PHE A 119 -11.44 8.74 -8.19
N GLU A 120 -12.65 8.21 -8.04
CA GLU A 120 -13.72 8.76 -7.20
C GLU A 120 -13.67 8.12 -5.81
N ALA A 121 -13.11 8.84 -4.84
CA ALA A 121 -12.96 8.37 -3.48
C ALA A 121 -14.20 8.62 -2.60
N ARG A 122 -15.19 9.35 -3.08
CA ARG A 122 -16.46 9.63 -2.36
C ARG A 122 -17.63 9.70 -3.35
N PRO A 123 -18.85 9.24 -2.96
CA PRO A 123 -19.21 8.60 -1.69
C PRO A 123 -18.56 7.23 -1.52
N TRP A 124 -18.44 6.72 -0.28
CA TRP A 124 -17.76 5.46 0.00
C TRP A 124 -18.45 4.65 1.08
N GLN A 125 -18.50 3.34 0.86
CA GLN A 125 -19.13 2.38 1.75
C GLN A 125 -18.16 1.22 2.02
N LEU A 126 -18.27 0.65 3.21
CA LEU A 126 -17.60 -0.57 3.63
C LEU A 126 -18.64 -1.67 3.84
N GLU A 127 -18.57 -2.73 3.07
CA GLU A 127 -19.38 -3.91 3.30
C GLU A 127 -18.70 -4.82 4.31
N VAL A 128 -19.40 -5.18 5.39
CA VAL A 128 -18.93 -6.13 6.40
C VAL A 128 -19.78 -7.38 6.34
N THR A 129 -19.11 -8.53 6.14
CA THR A 129 -19.75 -9.84 5.94
C THR A 129 -19.10 -10.93 6.79
N GLY A 130 -19.61 -12.16 6.67
CA GLY A 130 -19.04 -13.35 7.29
C GLY A 130 -19.50 -13.57 8.73
N LEU A 131 -18.59 -14.01 9.58
CA LEU A 131 -18.86 -14.47 10.96
C LEU A 131 -18.98 -13.28 11.93
N VAL A 132 -20.02 -12.48 11.79
CA VAL A 132 -20.36 -11.33 12.65
C VAL A 132 -21.85 -11.31 13.01
N GLU A 133 -22.20 -10.71 14.14
CA GLU A 133 -23.59 -10.50 14.54
C GLU A 133 -24.27 -9.37 13.72
N ASN A 134 -23.50 -8.35 13.34
CA ASN A 134 -23.98 -7.16 12.66
C ASN A 134 -23.34 -7.01 11.26
N PRO A 135 -23.67 -7.90 10.28
CA PRO A 135 -23.25 -7.71 8.91
C PRO A 135 -24.02 -6.55 8.26
N GLY A 136 -23.41 -5.89 7.27
CA GLY A 136 -24.11 -4.81 6.56
C GLY A 136 -23.17 -3.92 5.77
N VAL A 137 -23.76 -2.91 5.15
CA VAL A 137 -23.07 -1.85 4.42
C VAL A 137 -23.03 -0.61 5.30
N TYR A 138 -21.84 -0.17 5.63
CA TYR A 138 -21.58 0.97 6.51
C TYR A 138 -21.12 2.16 5.67
N ASP A 139 -21.81 3.27 5.78
CA ASP A 139 -21.38 4.52 5.17
C ASP A 139 -20.13 5.06 5.88
N LEU A 140 -19.12 5.46 5.12
CA LEU A 140 -17.85 5.89 5.71
C LEU A 140 -17.99 7.21 6.50
N VAL A 141 -18.87 8.13 6.08
CA VAL A 141 -19.13 9.37 6.81
C VAL A 141 -19.73 9.06 8.19
N GLU A 142 -20.64 8.08 8.27
CA GLU A 142 -21.21 7.65 9.54
C GLU A 142 -20.15 6.99 10.43
N LEU A 143 -19.24 6.20 9.88
CA LEU A 143 -18.14 5.60 10.66
C LEU A 143 -17.16 6.66 11.17
N GLU A 144 -16.76 7.61 10.34
CA GLU A 144 -15.85 8.70 10.73
C GLU A 144 -16.46 9.57 11.85
N ARG A 145 -17.77 9.77 11.85
CA ARG A 145 -18.47 10.53 12.91
C ARG A 145 -18.75 9.69 14.17
N ALA A 146 -18.88 8.38 14.03
CA ALA A 146 -19.16 7.48 15.15
C ALA A 146 -17.93 7.20 16.02
N PHE A 147 -16.73 7.23 15.42
CA PHE A 147 -15.48 6.96 16.11
C PHE A 147 -14.66 8.24 16.26
N PRO A 148 -14.23 8.60 17.49
CA PRO A 148 -13.31 9.71 17.69
C PRO A 148 -12.03 9.46 16.87
N LEU A 149 -11.71 10.41 15.97
CA LEU A 149 -10.48 10.35 15.21
C LEU A 149 -9.31 10.76 16.10
N GLU A 150 -8.22 10.04 16.01
CA GLU A 150 -6.96 10.33 16.70
C GLU A 150 -5.80 10.33 15.69
N GLU A 151 -4.77 11.11 15.99
CA GLU A 151 -3.51 11.11 15.23
C GLU A 151 -2.50 10.18 15.89
N ARG A 152 -1.87 9.33 15.09
CA ARG A 152 -0.79 8.44 15.48
C ARG A 152 0.38 8.56 14.53
N ILE A 153 1.56 8.78 15.05
CA ILE A 153 2.77 8.84 14.24
C ILE A 153 3.35 7.43 14.14
N TYR A 154 3.23 6.83 12.96
CA TYR A 154 3.71 5.49 12.72
C TYR A 154 4.79 5.44 11.65
N ARG A 155 5.71 4.49 11.81
CA ARG A 155 6.62 4.07 10.77
C ARG A 155 5.88 3.21 9.76
N HIS A 156 6.19 3.41 8.48
CA HIS A 156 5.76 2.56 7.38
C HIS A 156 6.97 1.99 6.68
N ARG A 157 7.10 0.67 6.62
CA ARG A 157 8.23 -0.05 6.04
C ARG A 157 7.79 -0.90 4.87
N CYS A 158 8.26 -0.60 3.68
CA CYS A 158 8.01 -1.40 2.50
C CYS A 158 8.97 -2.59 2.42
N VAL A 159 8.51 -3.74 1.92
CA VAL A 159 9.35 -4.91 1.63
C VAL A 159 10.50 -4.58 0.69
N GLU A 160 10.38 -3.56 -0.13
CA GLU A 160 11.40 -3.04 -1.05
C GLU A 160 12.48 -2.17 -0.36
N ARG A 161 12.61 -2.27 0.95
CA ARG A 161 13.68 -1.66 1.77
C ARG A 161 13.65 -0.13 1.84
N TRP A 162 12.51 0.48 1.78
CA TRP A 162 12.35 1.90 2.05
C TRP A 162 11.34 2.14 3.17
N SER A 163 11.47 3.24 3.87
CA SER A 163 10.59 3.61 4.99
C SER A 163 10.29 5.10 5.02
N VAL A 164 9.16 5.43 5.63
CA VAL A 164 8.70 6.77 5.95
C VAL A 164 8.07 6.77 7.34
N VAL A 165 7.99 7.94 7.96
CA VAL A 165 7.28 8.19 9.23
C VAL A 165 6.14 9.15 8.94
N VAL A 166 4.91 8.74 9.23
CA VAL A 166 3.71 9.47 8.82
C VAL A 166 2.76 9.69 10.00
N PRO A 167 2.25 10.90 10.20
CA PRO A 167 1.19 11.19 11.14
C PRO A 167 -0.16 10.79 10.51
N TRP A 168 -0.61 9.59 10.84
CA TRP A 168 -1.87 9.03 10.36
C TRP A 168 -3.03 9.49 11.24
N ILE A 169 -4.18 9.77 10.63
CA ILE A 169 -5.42 10.10 11.34
C ILE A 169 -6.46 9.03 11.06
N GLY A 170 -7.14 8.59 12.11
CA GLY A 170 -8.15 7.55 12.01
C GLY A 170 -8.59 7.03 13.37
N PHE A 171 -8.92 5.74 13.44
CA PHE A 171 -9.37 5.07 14.66
C PHE A 171 -8.89 3.61 14.72
N PRO A 172 -8.79 3.00 15.91
CA PRO A 172 -8.38 1.60 16.05
C PRO A 172 -9.31 0.64 15.29
N LEU A 173 -8.74 -0.31 14.54
CA LEU A 173 -9.52 -1.34 13.82
C LEU A 173 -10.40 -2.13 14.79
N ALA A 174 -9.93 -2.39 16.01
CA ALA A 174 -10.69 -3.06 17.05
C ALA A 174 -12.04 -2.41 17.32
N LYS A 175 -12.15 -1.06 17.23
CA LYS A 175 -13.43 -0.36 17.43
C LYS A 175 -14.47 -0.68 16.36
N LEU A 176 -14.03 -0.84 15.12
CA LEU A 176 -14.92 -1.29 14.04
C LEU A 176 -15.34 -2.75 14.26
N LEU A 177 -14.40 -3.61 14.65
CA LEU A 177 -14.68 -5.01 14.94
C LEU A 177 -15.62 -5.17 16.15
N GLU A 178 -15.43 -4.41 17.22
CA GLU A 178 -16.34 -4.36 18.36
C GLU A 178 -17.79 -3.99 17.95
N ARG A 179 -17.94 -3.05 17.01
CA ARG A 179 -19.26 -2.63 16.49
C ARG A 179 -19.96 -3.73 15.71
N VAL A 180 -19.22 -4.49 14.90
CA VAL A 180 -19.80 -5.55 14.06
C VAL A 180 -19.90 -6.90 14.80
N GLN A 181 -19.29 -7.04 15.98
CA GLN A 181 -19.39 -8.17 16.89
C GLN A 181 -19.02 -9.51 16.23
N PRO A 182 -17.72 -9.81 16.03
CA PRO A 182 -17.30 -11.11 15.50
C PRO A 182 -17.80 -12.28 16.35
N LEU A 183 -18.27 -13.34 15.68
CA LEU A 183 -18.70 -14.57 16.35
C LEU A 183 -17.50 -15.29 16.99
N ASN A 184 -17.76 -16.13 18.00
CA ASN A 184 -16.72 -16.90 18.69
C ASN A 184 -15.91 -17.85 17.76
N SER A 185 -16.46 -18.21 16.60
CA SER A 185 -15.80 -19.02 15.58
C SER A 185 -14.85 -18.22 14.67
N ALA A 186 -14.94 -16.91 14.68
CA ALA A 186 -14.09 -16.03 13.89
C ALA A 186 -12.60 -16.22 14.24
N ARG A 187 -11.75 -16.32 13.21
CA ARG A 187 -10.30 -16.50 13.36
C ARG A 187 -9.48 -15.50 12.56
N TYR A 188 -10.05 -14.99 11.47
CA TYR A 188 -9.37 -14.11 10.52
C TYR A 188 -10.28 -12.98 10.09
N VAL A 189 -9.63 -11.90 9.65
CA VAL A 189 -10.25 -10.74 8.99
C VAL A 189 -9.65 -10.63 7.60
N ALA A 190 -10.47 -10.67 6.57
CA ALA A 190 -10.07 -10.45 5.19
C ALA A 190 -10.52 -9.05 4.76
N PHE A 191 -9.69 -8.37 3.97
CA PHE A 191 -9.94 -7.05 3.40
C PHE A 191 -9.94 -7.15 1.88
N VAL A 192 -10.87 -6.45 1.26
CA VAL A 192 -10.97 -6.33 -0.19
C VAL A 192 -10.98 -4.86 -0.57
N THR A 193 -10.20 -4.48 -1.58
CA THR A 193 -10.14 -3.12 -2.09
C THR A 193 -11.09 -2.93 -3.27
N PHE A 194 -11.23 -1.70 -3.73
CA PHE A 194 -12.06 -1.38 -4.89
C PHE A 194 -11.64 -2.15 -6.17
N ASN A 195 -12.59 -2.34 -7.08
CA ASN A 195 -12.34 -2.92 -8.41
C ASN A 195 -12.98 -2.04 -9.49
N ARG A 196 -12.25 -0.99 -9.91
CA ARG A 196 -12.72 0.00 -10.90
C ARG A 196 -11.62 0.25 -11.95
N PRO A 197 -11.39 -0.69 -12.87
CA PRO A 197 -10.32 -0.57 -13.88
C PRO A 197 -10.50 0.64 -14.80
N GLU A 198 -11.70 1.18 -14.94
CA GLU A 198 -11.99 2.41 -15.67
C GLU A 198 -11.44 3.67 -14.99
N GLN A 199 -11.23 3.63 -13.67
CA GLN A 199 -10.67 4.72 -12.86
C GLN A 199 -9.22 4.46 -12.45
N ALA A 200 -8.71 3.24 -12.62
CA ALA A 200 -7.41 2.78 -12.12
C ALA A 200 -6.59 2.13 -13.23
N TYR A 201 -5.68 2.90 -13.81
CA TYR A 201 -4.87 2.50 -14.97
C TYR A 201 -4.10 1.19 -14.75
N GLY A 202 -3.54 0.96 -13.56
CA GLY A 202 -2.80 -0.25 -13.24
C GLY A 202 -3.68 -1.51 -13.31
N MET A 203 -4.91 -1.46 -12.79
CA MET A 203 -5.87 -2.56 -12.91
C MET A 203 -6.22 -2.83 -14.37
N LYS A 204 -6.42 -1.79 -15.16
CA LYS A 204 -6.74 -1.89 -16.59
C LYS A 204 -5.60 -2.49 -17.41
N SER A 205 -4.36 -2.13 -17.09
CA SER A 205 -3.17 -2.53 -17.86
C SER A 205 -2.57 -3.86 -17.41
N MET A 206 -2.71 -4.25 -16.14
CA MET A 206 -2.12 -5.45 -15.55
C MET A 206 -3.19 -6.48 -15.20
N THR A 207 -3.94 -6.93 -16.20
CA THR A 207 -5.09 -7.86 -16.07
C THR A 207 -4.71 -9.27 -15.63
N TRP A 208 -3.42 -9.62 -15.66
CA TRP A 208 -2.92 -10.93 -15.20
C TRP A 208 -2.78 -11.03 -13.67
N TRP A 209 -2.90 -9.94 -12.93
CA TRP A 209 -2.90 -9.95 -11.48
C TRP A 209 -4.30 -10.27 -10.92
N PRO A 210 -4.38 -10.89 -9.73
CA PRO A 210 -5.64 -11.35 -9.14
C PRO A 210 -6.44 -10.18 -8.50
N TRP A 211 -6.79 -9.18 -9.30
CA TRP A 211 -7.61 -8.06 -8.83
C TRP A 211 -9.00 -8.52 -8.32
N PRO A 212 -9.62 -7.81 -7.38
CA PRO A 212 -9.12 -6.66 -6.63
C PRO A 212 -8.02 -7.03 -5.65
N TYR A 213 -7.25 -6.03 -5.20
CA TYR A 213 -6.26 -6.23 -4.13
C TYR A 213 -6.96 -6.73 -2.86
N HIS A 214 -6.38 -7.72 -2.22
CA HIS A 214 -6.96 -8.35 -1.03
C HIS A 214 -5.87 -8.75 -0.04
N GLU A 215 -6.19 -8.62 1.24
CA GLU A 215 -5.28 -8.92 2.33
C GLU A 215 -6.00 -9.58 3.51
N GLY A 216 -5.24 -10.12 4.43
CA GLY A 216 -5.80 -10.77 5.60
C GLY A 216 -4.94 -10.66 6.85
N LEU A 217 -5.62 -10.75 7.99
CA LEU A 217 -5.03 -10.77 9.33
C LEU A 217 -5.63 -11.92 10.14
N ARG A 218 -4.90 -12.41 11.13
CA ARG A 218 -5.52 -13.14 12.23
C ARG A 218 -6.39 -12.18 13.05
N MET A 219 -7.39 -12.73 13.74
CA MET A 219 -8.28 -11.92 14.58
C MET A 219 -7.53 -11.19 15.70
N ASP A 220 -6.56 -11.84 16.34
CA ASP A 220 -5.75 -11.24 17.39
C ASP A 220 -4.84 -10.12 16.88
N GLU A 221 -4.35 -10.20 15.65
CA GLU A 221 -3.64 -9.10 14.96
C GLU A 221 -4.58 -7.93 14.68
N ALA A 222 -5.79 -8.21 14.19
CA ALA A 222 -6.77 -7.19 13.88
C ALA A 222 -7.33 -6.48 15.13
N MET A 223 -7.39 -7.19 16.26
CA MET A 223 -7.79 -6.64 17.57
C MET A 223 -6.65 -5.95 18.31
N ASN A 224 -5.40 -6.05 17.83
CA ASN A 224 -4.28 -5.37 18.46
C ASN A 224 -4.43 -3.85 18.33
N GLU A 225 -4.07 -3.12 19.39
CA GLU A 225 -4.23 -1.66 19.43
C GLU A 225 -3.45 -0.90 18.36
N LEU A 226 -2.38 -1.49 17.78
CA LEU A 226 -1.64 -0.88 16.67
C LEU A 226 -2.37 -0.95 15.33
N ALA A 227 -3.31 -1.89 15.14
CA ALA A 227 -4.07 -2.02 13.90
C ALA A 227 -5.03 -0.82 13.75
N PHE A 228 -4.89 -0.08 12.64
CA PHE A 228 -5.49 1.22 12.52
C PHE A 228 -6.26 1.38 11.21
N VAL A 229 -7.50 1.86 11.31
CA VAL A 229 -8.30 2.33 10.18
C VAL A 229 -7.93 3.79 9.94
N VAL A 230 -7.38 4.10 8.80
CA VAL A 230 -6.86 5.42 8.48
C VAL A 230 -7.79 6.11 7.49
N THR A 231 -8.17 7.34 7.79
CA THR A 231 -8.99 8.21 6.94
C THR A 231 -8.32 9.55 6.63
N GLY A 232 -7.20 9.85 7.31
CA GLY A 232 -6.44 11.08 7.11
C GLY A 232 -4.95 10.94 7.41
N MET A 233 -4.20 11.98 7.09
CA MET A 233 -2.77 12.13 7.35
C MET A 233 -2.39 13.61 7.32
N TYR A 234 -1.33 14.00 8.05
CA TYR A 234 -0.83 15.39 8.08
C TYR A 234 -1.90 16.45 8.36
N GLY A 235 -2.88 16.13 9.20
CA GLY A 235 -3.93 17.08 9.58
C GLY A 235 -5.09 17.25 8.60
N HIS A 236 -5.18 16.43 7.54
CA HIS A 236 -6.23 16.48 6.53
C HIS A 236 -6.70 15.08 6.08
N PRO A 237 -7.80 14.95 5.31
CA PRO A 237 -8.23 13.69 4.72
C PRO A 237 -7.15 13.04 3.83
N LEU A 238 -7.18 11.73 3.70
CA LEU A 238 -6.21 10.98 2.86
C LEU A 238 -6.20 11.50 1.42
N GLN A 239 -4.99 11.63 0.89
CA GLN A 239 -4.78 11.83 -0.54
C GLN A 239 -5.12 10.54 -1.30
N LYS A 240 -5.59 10.68 -2.55
CA LYS A 240 -5.98 9.52 -3.39
C LYS A 240 -4.84 8.51 -3.54
N GLN A 241 -3.61 8.96 -3.82
CA GLN A 241 -2.44 8.10 -3.97
C GLN A 241 -1.99 7.43 -2.65
N ASN A 242 -2.44 7.92 -1.51
CA ASN A 242 -2.12 7.36 -0.21
C ASN A 242 -3.22 6.43 0.34
N GLY A 243 -4.26 6.16 -0.48
CA GLY A 243 -5.28 5.17 -0.18
C GLY A 243 -6.61 5.74 0.29
N ALA A 244 -6.95 6.99 -0.15
CA ALA A 244 -8.27 7.56 0.12
C ALA A 244 -9.41 6.64 -0.34
N PRO A 245 -10.59 6.74 0.28
CA PRO A 245 -10.88 7.56 1.45
C PRO A 245 -10.57 6.85 2.77
N VAL A 246 -10.29 5.53 2.73
CA VAL A 246 -10.02 4.71 3.92
C VAL A 246 -9.07 3.57 3.58
N ARG A 247 -8.10 3.34 4.47
CA ARG A 247 -7.14 2.25 4.36
C ARG A 247 -6.88 1.62 5.73
N ILE A 248 -6.24 0.45 5.72
CA ILE A 248 -5.68 -0.13 6.94
C ILE A 248 -4.20 0.25 7.05
N HIS A 249 -3.70 0.43 8.27
CA HIS A 249 -2.29 0.56 8.55
C HIS A 249 -1.86 -0.37 9.68
N LEU A 250 -0.79 -1.12 9.44
CA LEU A 250 -0.23 -2.14 10.32
C LEU A 250 1.27 -1.85 10.45
N PRO A 251 1.70 -1.06 11.45
CA PRO A 251 3.05 -0.51 11.47
C PRO A 251 4.15 -1.56 11.65
N TRP A 252 3.84 -2.74 12.22
CA TRP A 252 4.82 -3.83 12.44
C TRP A 252 4.98 -4.79 11.26
N LYS A 253 4.12 -4.65 10.24
CA LYS A 253 4.14 -5.50 9.03
C LYS A 253 4.69 -4.73 7.83
N TYR A 254 5.18 -5.46 6.85
CA TYR A 254 5.53 -4.84 5.57
C TYR A 254 4.32 -4.13 4.95
N GLY A 255 4.58 -2.98 4.32
CA GLY A 255 3.56 -2.04 3.85
C GLY A 255 2.47 -2.62 2.96
N TYR A 256 2.76 -3.71 2.22
CA TYR A 256 1.75 -4.36 1.38
C TYR A 256 0.64 -5.05 2.19
N LYS A 257 0.87 -5.36 3.47
CA LYS A 257 -0.17 -5.86 4.38
C LYS A 257 -1.21 -4.78 4.78
N SER A 258 -1.00 -3.56 4.38
CA SER A 258 -1.83 -2.38 4.70
C SER A 258 -2.66 -1.97 3.48
N PRO A 259 -3.79 -2.65 3.16
CA PRO A 259 -4.57 -2.43 1.96
C PRO A 259 -5.16 -1.02 1.91
N LYS A 260 -5.22 -0.43 0.71
CA LYS A 260 -5.65 0.94 0.42
C LYS A 260 -7.02 0.95 -0.23
N SER A 261 -7.83 1.97 0.09
CA SER A 261 -9.16 2.15 -0.53
C SER A 261 -10.02 0.90 -0.41
N ILE A 262 -10.14 0.37 0.82
CA ILE A 262 -10.90 -0.84 1.12
C ILE A 262 -12.40 -0.61 0.93
N VAL A 263 -13.10 -1.61 0.39
CA VAL A 263 -14.57 -1.61 0.22
C VAL A 263 -15.23 -2.77 0.96
N GLY A 264 -14.48 -3.78 1.37
CA GLY A 264 -15.03 -4.95 2.03
C GLY A 264 -14.16 -5.46 3.16
N ILE A 265 -14.82 -5.97 4.19
CA ILE A 265 -14.23 -6.65 5.34
C ILE A 265 -15.04 -7.94 5.55
N GLU A 266 -14.39 -9.09 5.41
CA GLU A 266 -15.02 -10.39 5.68
C GLU A 266 -14.40 -11.02 6.92
N ILE A 267 -15.23 -11.43 7.87
CA ILE A 267 -14.80 -12.16 9.06
C ILE A 267 -14.99 -13.66 8.81
N THR A 268 -13.92 -14.44 8.96
CA THR A 268 -13.91 -15.86 8.58
C THR A 268 -13.21 -16.76 9.61
N ASP A 269 -13.48 -18.05 9.57
CA ASP A 269 -12.80 -19.10 10.36
C ASP A 269 -11.57 -19.67 9.64
N ARG A 270 -11.36 -19.33 8.36
CA ARG A 270 -10.27 -19.82 7.51
C ARG A 270 -9.31 -18.71 7.15
N GLN A 271 -8.01 -19.06 7.07
CA GLN A 271 -7.01 -18.12 6.61
C GLN A 271 -7.32 -17.69 5.17
N PRO A 272 -7.54 -16.38 4.94
CA PRO A 272 -7.83 -15.88 3.60
C PRO A 272 -6.57 -15.92 2.72
N ALA A 273 -6.79 -16.04 1.42
CA ALA A 273 -5.75 -15.75 0.45
C ALA A 273 -5.37 -14.27 0.50
N THR A 274 -4.12 -13.94 0.16
CA THR A 274 -3.66 -12.55 0.03
C THR A 274 -3.09 -12.32 -1.36
N PHE A 275 -3.12 -11.08 -1.82
CA PHE A 275 -2.76 -10.72 -3.20
C PHE A 275 -1.36 -11.21 -3.59
N TRP A 276 -0.36 -10.87 -2.78
CA TRP A 276 1.03 -11.23 -3.07
C TRP A 276 1.33 -12.70 -2.82
N ASN A 277 0.74 -13.32 -1.80
CA ASN A 277 0.90 -14.76 -1.59
C ASN A 277 0.27 -15.56 -2.74
N THR A 278 -0.86 -15.10 -3.30
CA THR A 278 -1.48 -15.69 -4.49
C THR A 278 -0.62 -15.48 -5.74
N SER A 279 -0.09 -14.26 -5.93
CA SER A 279 0.67 -13.91 -7.13
C SER A 279 2.06 -14.53 -7.15
N THR A 280 2.75 -14.55 -6.00
CA THR A 280 4.15 -14.99 -5.90
C THR A 280 4.40 -15.68 -4.55
N PRO A 281 3.83 -16.89 -4.33
CA PRO A 281 3.86 -17.59 -3.04
C PRO A 281 5.28 -17.94 -2.55
N ALA A 282 6.26 -18.02 -3.46
CA ALA A 282 7.65 -18.25 -3.11
C ALA A 282 8.35 -17.02 -2.50
N GLU A 283 7.76 -15.84 -2.59
CA GLU A 283 8.36 -14.59 -2.13
C GLU A 283 7.61 -13.95 -0.95
N TYR A 284 6.30 -14.24 -0.78
CA TYR A 284 5.45 -13.57 0.19
C TYR A 284 4.66 -14.57 1.04
N GLY A 285 4.83 -14.49 2.35
CA GLY A 285 4.05 -15.23 3.34
C GLY A 285 2.74 -14.52 3.71
N PHE A 286 1.97 -15.14 4.61
CA PHE A 286 0.71 -14.57 5.11
C PHE A 286 0.96 -13.48 6.17
N TYR A 287 1.82 -13.73 7.15
CA TYR A 287 2.03 -12.81 8.28
C TYR A 287 2.83 -11.58 7.87
N SER A 288 3.94 -11.78 7.20
CA SER A 288 4.75 -10.71 6.62
C SER A 288 5.11 -9.58 7.59
N ASN A 289 5.50 -9.97 8.80
CA ASN A 289 6.06 -9.04 9.77
C ASN A 289 7.43 -8.53 9.28
N VAL A 290 7.78 -7.30 9.63
CA VAL A 290 9.10 -6.76 9.29
C VAL A 290 10.18 -7.52 10.05
N ASP A 291 10.96 -8.31 9.32
CA ASP A 291 12.00 -9.20 9.86
C ASP A 291 13.34 -8.92 9.17
N PRO A 292 14.31 -8.29 9.86
CA PRO A 292 15.63 -8.00 9.29
C PRO A 292 16.45 -9.26 9.01
N ASP A 293 16.17 -10.36 9.73
CA ASP A 293 16.94 -11.62 9.66
C ASP A 293 16.40 -12.56 8.58
N LEU A 294 15.19 -12.31 8.08
CA LEU A 294 14.59 -13.06 6.98
C LEU A 294 14.72 -12.28 5.66
N PRO A 295 15.67 -12.63 4.79
CA PRO A 295 15.83 -11.96 3.51
C PRO A 295 14.65 -12.26 2.57
N HIS A 296 14.27 -11.27 1.76
CA HIS A 296 13.48 -11.54 0.57
C HIS A 296 14.32 -12.35 -0.42
N PRO A 297 13.77 -13.27 -1.24
CA PRO A 297 14.56 -14.08 -2.19
C PRO A 297 15.47 -13.28 -3.13
N ARG A 298 15.14 -12.01 -3.38
CA ARG A 298 15.87 -11.11 -4.29
C ARG A 298 16.76 -10.08 -3.59
N TRP A 299 16.60 -9.84 -2.30
CA TRP A 299 17.38 -8.83 -1.54
C TRP A 299 17.37 -9.08 -0.03
N SER A 300 18.37 -8.51 0.66
CA SER A 300 18.43 -8.52 2.13
C SER A 300 17.45 -7.53 2.74
N GLN A 301 16.87 -7.87 3.89
CA GLN A 301 15.99 -6.99 4.67
C GLN A 301 16.71 -6.32 5.85
N ALA A 302 18.01 -6.55 6.03
CA ALA A 302 18.76 -6.07 7.18
C ALA A 302 18.88 -4.54 7.26
N GLN A 303 18.70 -3.84 6.15
CA GLN A 303 18.77 -2.37 6.09
C GLN A 303 17.61 -1.79 5.29
N GLU A 304 17.26 -0.56 5.60
CA GLU A 304 16.26 0.24 4.88
C GLU A 304 16.78 1.64 4.58
N GLU A 305 16.22 2.25 3.55
CA GLU A 305 16.48 3.64 3.18
C GLU A 305 15.33 4.52 3.65
N ILE A 306 15.65 5.61 4.32
CA ILE A 306 14.66 6.63 4.67
C ILE A 306 14.44 7.49 3.42
N VAL A 307 13.24 7.41 2.86
CA VAL A 307 12.90 8.09 1.60
C VAL A 307 13.13 9.60 1.71
N GLY A 308 13.76 10.17 0.68
CA GLY A 308 14.05 11.60 0.60
C GLY A 308 15.30 12.05 1.34
N THR A 309 15.95 11.18 2.13
CA THR A 309 17.17 11.55 2.88
C THR A 309 18.45 10.92 2.33
N GLY A 310 18.33 9.83 1.57
CA GLY A 310 19.45 8.99 1.14
C GLY A 310 20.13 8.20 2.27
N GLN A 311 19.63 8.30 3.50
CA GLN A 311 20.19 7.57 4.65
C GLN A 311 19.73 6.12 4.66
N ARG A 312 20.67 5.21 4.92
CA ARG A 312 20.40 3.80 5.18
C ARG A 312 20.64 3.48 6.63
N VAL A 313 19.71 2.77 7.21
CA VAL A 313 19.68 2.43 8.62
C VAL A 313 19.37 0.94 8.81
N PRO A 314 19.79 0.32 9.92
CA PRO A 314 19.39 -1.03 10.25
C PRO A 314 17.87 -1.14 10.39
N THR A 315 17.26 -2.14 9.75
CA THR A 315 15.84 -2.47 9.95
C THR A 315 15.64 -3.05 11.35
N LEU A 316 14.54 -2.67 12.00
CA LEU A 316 14.17 -3.18 13.31
C LEU A 316 13.18 -4.34 13.19
N PRO A 317 13.30 -5.40 14.01
CA PRO A 317 12.28 -6.44 14.12
C PRO A 317 10.90 -5.83 14.41
N PHE A 318 9.86 -6.34 13.76
CA PHE A 318 8.51 -5.78 13.83
C PHE A 318 8.47 -4.27 13.54
N ASN A 319 9.42 -3.76 12.72
CA ASN A 319 9.56 -2.33 12.45
C ASN A 319 9.74 -1.46 13.72
N GLY A 320 10.23 -2.06 14.82
CA GLY A 320 10.39 -1.41 16.12
C GLY A 320 9.18 -1.50 17.07
N TYR A 321 8.14 -2.24 16.68
CA TYR A 321 6.91 -2.41 17.49
C TYR A 321 6.85 -3.74 18.25
N GLY A 322 7.99 -4.38 18.50
CA GLY A 322 8.07 -5.71 19.15
C GLY A 322 7.45 -5.77 20.54
N GLU A 323 7.50 -4.70 21.33
CA GLU A 323 6.88 -4.63 22.67
C GLU A 323 5.34 -4.77 22.61
N TRP A 324 4.73 -4.36 21.50
CA TRP A 324 3.27 -4.35 21.30
C TRP A 324 2.73 -5.65 20.71
N VAL A 325 3.54 -6.34 19.91
CA VAL A 325 3.07 -7.45 19.08
C VAL A 325 3.87 -8.74 19.25
N GLY A 326 5.04 -8.70 19.87
CA GLY A 326 5.94 -9.85 19.95
C GLY A 326 5.29 -11.08 20.58
N GLU A 327 4.44 -10.90 21.59
CA GLU A 327 3.71 -11.99 22.26
C GLU A 327 2.72 -12.70 21.34
N LEU A 328 2.10 -11.99 20.36
CA LEU A 328 1.19 -12.60 19.37
C LEU A 328 1.87 -13.71 18.55
N TYR A 329 3.19 -13.68 18.47
CA TYR A 329 4.00 -14.59 17.66
C TYR A 329 4.94 -15.47 18.51
N GLY A 330 4.72 -15.51 19.83
CA GLY A 330 5.56 -16.28 20.76
C GLY A 330 7.01 -15.82 20.78
N GLY A 331 7.25 -14.53 20.59
CA GLY A 331 8.58 -13.88 20.56
C GLY A 331 9.36 -14.06 19.24
N ARG A 332 8.79 -14.70 18.22
CA ARG A 332 9.40 -14.84 16.89
C ARG A 332 8.85 -13.80 15.94
N VAL A 333 9.72 -13.14 15.20
CA VAL A 333 9.28 -12.14 14.21
C VAL A 333 8.50 -12.80 13.08
N THR A 334 9.04 -13.88 12.52
CA THR A 334 8.37 -14.68 11.49
C THR A 334 7.88 -16.01 12.10
N PRO A 335 6.57 -16.28 12.09
CA PRO A 335 6.01 -17.55 12.55
C PRO A 335 6.51 -18.74 11.74
N VAL A 336 6.57 -19.90 12.39
CA VAL A 336 6.94 -21.16 11.72
C VAL A 336 5.93 -21.47 10.61
N GLY A 337 6.44 -21.74 9.40
CA GLY A 337 5.61 -22.05 8.21
C GLY A 337 5.23 -20.84 7.36
N ASP A 338 5.52 -19.61 7.80
CA ASP A 338 5.32 -18.40 6.99
C ASP A 338 6.53 -18.01 6.12
N VAL A 339 7.57 -18.81 6.17
CA VAL A 339 8.79 -18.56 5.38
C VAL A 339 8.48 -18.87 3.91
N PRO A 340 8.66 -17.91 2.99
CA PRO A 340 8.64 -18.22 1.58
C PRO A 340 9.62 -19.37 1.32
N HIS A 341 9.15 -20.46 0.73
CA HIS A 341 10.00 -21.62 0.47
C HIS A 341 11.09 -21.22 -0.54
N ALA A 342 12.28 -20.89 -0.04
CA ALA A 342 13.47 -20.84 -0.87
C ALA A 342 13.64 -22.25 -1.49
N ARG A 343 13.46 -22.34 -2.79
CA ARG A 343 13.77 -23.55 -3.59
C ARG A 343 15.27 -23.67 -3.76
#